data_9d65181bc50d0cf51f47f7b63f297e26
#
_entry.id   9d65181bc50d0cf51f47f7b63f297e26
#
_cell.length_a   1.000
_cell.length_b   1.000
_cell.length_c   1.000
_cell.angle_alpha   90.00
_cell.angle_beta   90.00
_cell.angle_gamma   90.00
#
_symmetry.space_group_name_H-M   'P 1'
#
loop_
_entity.id
_entity.type
_entity.pdbx_description
1 polymer ?
#
loop_
_entity_poly.entity_id
_entity_poly.type
_entity_poly.pdbx_seq_one_letter_code
_entity_poly.pdbx_strand_id
1 'polypeptide(L)'
;LWNSNGDVIGSVANYFKKNGWRSGMPIMSQIIFEESEREFVDSESKKSYKPKTPYKYFKINNVYVNDKISEKQLLSVIARKEKSGKVYSFGHKNFYVITRYNRSRLYALAVYYLSLELKKSKTDIEI
;
A
#
# COMPACT_ATOMS: atom_id res chain seq x y z
N LEU A 1 3.50 -31.10 -1.16
CA LEU A 1 3.97 -29.73 -0.83
C LEU A 1 3.16 -28.68 -1.55
N TRP A 2 2.97 -28.84 -2.86
CA TRP A 2 2.20 -27.86 -3.64
C TRP A 2 0.73 -27.82 -3.26
N ASN A 3 0.14 -28.97 -2.92
CA ASN A 3 -1.25 -29.03 -2.49
C ASN A 3 -1.44 -28.29 -1.15
N SER A 4 -0.52 -28.49 -0.23
CA SER A 4 -0.54 -27.77 1.05
C SER A 4 -0.39 -26.27 0.84
N ASN A 5 0.51 -25.87 -0.06
CA ASN A 5 0.72 -24.44 -0.38
C ASN A 5 -0.52 -23.84 -1.04
N GLY A 6 -1.20 -24.59 -1.90
CA GLY A 6 -2.43 -24.15 -2.52
C GLY A 6 -3.53 -23.87 -1.50
N ASP A 7 -3.68 -24.74 -0.49
CA ASP A 7 -4.65 -24.56 0.58
C ASP A 7 -4.30 -23.34 1.45
N VAL A 8 -3.03 -23.15 1.75
CA VAL A 8 -2.56 -21.99 2.53
C VAL A 8 -2.84 -20.70 1.76
N ILE A 9 -2.50 -20.66 0.47
CA ILE A 9 -2.75 -19.48 -0.38
C ILE A 9 -4.24 -19.17 -0.45
N GLY A 10 -5.09 -20.20 -0.60
CA GLY A 10 -6.54 -20.02 -0.61
C GLY A 10 -7.07 -19.47 0.68
N SER A 11 -6.53 -19.93 1.83
CA SER A 11 -6.93 -19.43 3.15
C SER A 11 -6.54 -17.97 3.34
N VAL A 12 -5.36 -17.57 2.90
CA VAL A 12 -4.87 -16.18 3.00
C VAL A 12 -5.73 -15.28 2.11
N ALA A 13 -5.99 -15.69 0.87
CA ALA A 13 -6.82 -14.92 -0.06
C ALA A 13 -8.24 -14.72 0.50
N ASN A 14 -8.80 -15.78 1.10
CA ASN A 14 -10.13 -15.72 1.71
C ASN A 14 -10.15 -14.77 2.91
N TYR A 15 -9.10 -14.78 3.74
CA TYR A 15 -8.95 -13.84 4.84
C TYR A 15 -8.95 -12.40 4.33
N PHE A 16 -8.16 -12.11 3.30
CA PHE A 16 -8.09 -10.76 2.71
C PHE A 16 -9.46 -10.31 2.22
N LYS A 17 -10.16 -11.17 1.51
CA LYS A 17 -11.51 -10.87 0.99
C LYS A 17 -12.48 -10.54 2.11
N LYS A 18 -12.48 -11.33 3.19
CA LYS A 18 -13.36 -11.10 4.34
C LYS A 18 -13.03 -9.82 5.09
N ASN A 19 -11.78 -9.38 5.05
CA ASN A 19 -11.31 -8.21 5.79
C ASN A 19 -11.27 -6.94 4.96
N GLY A 20 -11.90 -6.94 3.78
CA GLY A 20 -12.11 -5.73 3.00
C GLY A 20 -11.14 -5.54 1.85
N TRP A 21 -10.47 -6.60 1.42
CA TRP A 21 -9.63 -6.51 0.22
C TRP A 21 -10.47 -6.11 -0.99
N ARG A 22 -9.98 -5.14 -1.74
CA ARG A 22 -10.65 -4.65 -2.94
C ARG A 22 -9.83 -5.02 -4.17
N SER A 23 -10.32 -5.99 -4.95
CA SER A 23 -9.67 -6.41 -6.19
C SER A 23 -9.59 -5.24 -7.17
N GLY A 24 -8.44 -5.14 -7.85
CA GLY A 24 -8.20 -4.05 -8.81
C GLY A 24 -7.74 -2.74 -8.19
N MET A 25 -7.81 -2.60 -6.87
CA MET A 25 -7.30 -1.41 -6.19
C MET A 25 -5.81 -1.59 -5.84
N PRO A 26 -5.03 -0.52 -5.84
CA PRO A 26 -3.61 -0.62 -5.49
C PRO A 26 -3.41 -0.92 -4.00
N ILE A 27 -2.25 -1.46 -3.67
CA ILE A 27 -1.80 -1.64 -2.29
C ILE A 27 -1.21 -0.33 -1.78
N MET A 28 -0.32 0.28 -2.56
CA MET A 28 0.30 1.57 -2.26
C MET A 28 0.37 2.42 -3.52
N SER A 29 0.46 3.73 -3.33
CA SER A 29 0.65 4.69 -4.42
C SER A 29 1.80 5.63 -4.06
N GLN A 30 2.54 6.08 -5.06
CA GLN A 30 3.68 6.97 -4.86
C GLN A 30 3.21 8.36 -4.44
N ILE A 31 3.82 8.90 -3.40
CA ILE A 31 3.58 10.26 -2.94
C ILE A 31 4.48 11.23 -3.72
N ILE A 32 3.91 12.37 -4.09
CA ILE A 32 4.64 13.49 -4.68
C ILE A 32 4.56 14.66 -3.72
N PHE A 33 5.72 15.13 -3.23
CA PHE A 33 5.78 16.30 -2.35
C PHE A 33 7.15 16.97 -2.48
N GLU A 34 7.21 18.25 -2.09
CA GLU A 34 8.47 18.99 -2.05
C GLU A 34 9.13 18.85 -0.67
N GLU A 35 10.38 19.24 -0.58
CA GLU A 35 11.17 19.12 0.65
C GLU A 35 10.52 19.88 1.81
N SER A 36 9.85 21.00 1.53
CA SER A 36 9.14 21.78 2.55
C SER A 36 8.03 21.00 3.25
N GLU A 37 7.47 19.98 2.59
CA GLU A 37 6.39 19.17 3.13
C GLU A 37 6.88 17.87 3.79
N ARG A 38 8.17 17.60 3.78
CA ARG A 38 8.75 16.35 4.30
C ARG A 38 8.39 16.11 5.77
N GLU A 39 8.46 17.16 6.58
CA GLU A 39 8.14 17.07 8.00
C GLU A 39 6.68 16.69 8.22
N PHE A 40 5.79 17.29 7.44
CA PHE A 40 4.36 16.95 7.48
C PHE A 40 4.13 15.49 7.09
N VAL A 41 4.72 15.05 5.99
CA VAL A 41 4.59 13.67 5.50
C VAL A 41 5.16 12.68 6.51
N ASP A 42 6.31 12.97 7.10
CA ASP A 42 6.93 12.12 8.11
C ASP A 42 6.03 11.99 9.34
N SER A 43 5.46 13.10 9.79
CA SER A 43 4.50 13.11 10.89
C SER A 43 3.29 12.23 10.62
N GLU A 44 2.75 12.29 9.40
CA GLU A 44 1.62 11.45 8.99
C GLU A 44 2.01 9.97 8.93
N SER A 45 3.25 9.66 8.58
CA SER A 45 3.73 8.27 8.51
C SER A 45 3.81 7.58 9.88
N LYS A 46 3.84 8.35 10.95
CA LYS A 46 3.89 7.82 12.32
C LYS A 46 2.51 7.45 12.86
N LYS A 47 1.44 7.79 12.14
CA LYS A 47 0.08 7.45 12.50
C LYS A 47 -0.23 6.00 12.09
N SER A 48 -1.45 5.55 12.38
CA SER A 48 -1.90 4.20 12.04
C SER A 48 -1.86 3.94 10.53
N TYR A 49 -1.64 2.69 10.14
CA TYR A 49 -1.74 2.25 8.75
C TYR A 49 -3.18 2.22 8.25
N LYS A 50 -4.17 2.37 9.14
CA LYS A 50 -5.57 2.41 8.73
C LYS A 50 -5.83 3.67 7.91
N PRO A 51 -6.37 3.54 6.69
CA PRO A 51 -6.70 4.70 5.87
C PRO A 51 -7.84 5.49 6.51
N LYS A 52 -7.54 6.64 7.08
CA LYS A 52 -8.51 7.49 7.78
C LYS A 52 -8.62 8.88 7.19
N THR A 53 -7.62 9.30 6.42
CA THR A 53 -7.49 10.68 5.98
C THR A 53 -7.83 10.76 4.50
N PRO A 54 -8.82 11.57 4.09
CA PRO A 54 -9.15 11.69 2.66
C PRO A 54 -8.03 12.38 1.88
N TYR A 55 -7.88 12.01 0.63
CA TYR A 55 -6.86 12.59 -0.25
C TYR A 55 -6.94 14.11 -0.31
N LYS A 56 -8.14 14.67 -0.24
CA LYS A 56 -8.36 16.13 -0.23
C LYS A 56 -7.50 16.82 0.83
N TYR A 57 -7.40 16.24 2.02
CA TYR A 57 -6.60 16.80 3.12
C TYR A 57 -5.12 16.88 2.73
N PHE A 58 -4.60 15.85 2.07
CA PHE A 58 -3.20 15.85 1.60
C PHE A 58 -2.99 16.89 0.49
N LYS A 59 -3.93 17.02 -0.43
CA LYS A 59 -3.86 18.03 -1.50
C LYS A 59 -3.80 19.45 -0.93
N ILE A 60 -4.59 19.74 0.08
CA ILE A 60 -4.59 21.05 0.74
C ILE A 60 -3.20 21.34 1.33
N ASN A 61 -2.50 20.32 1.77
CA ASN A 61 -1.16 20.43 2.35
C ASN A 61 -0.03 20.25 1.32
N ASN A 62 -0.34 20.39 0.04
CA ASN A 62 0.61 20.30 -1.07
C ASN A 62 1.27 18.93 -1.21
N VAL A 63 0.55 17.89 -0.85
CA VAL A 63 1.00 16.50 -0.99
C VAL A 63 0.06 15.81 -1.97
N TYR A 64 0.63 15.20 -3.01
CA TYR A 64 -0.12 14.68 -4.14
C TYR A 64 0.21 13.21 -4.38
N VAL A 65 -0.64 12.54 -5.14
CA VAL A 65 -0.42 11.17 -5.56
C VAL A 65 -0.16 11.14 -7.07
N ASN A 66 0.67 10.18 -7.50
CA ASN A 66 1.00 10.03 -8.91
C ASN A 66 -0.13 9.40 -9.73
N ASP A 67 -1.05 8.69 -9.07
CA ASP A 67 -2.20 8.04 -9.71
C ASP A 67 -3.44 8.92 -9.66
N LYS A 68 -4.44 8.61 -10.48
CA LYS A 68 -5.74 9.27 -10.39
C LYS A 68 -6.52 8.68 -9.23
N ILE A 69 -6.75 9.47 -8.20
CA ILE A 69 -7.45 9.05 -6.99
C ILE A 69 -8.49 10.10 -6.65
N SER A 70 -9.68 9.63 -6.25
CA SER A 70 -10.75 10.50 -5.77
C SER A 70 -10.32 11.28 -4.53
N GLU A 71 -10.72 12.54 -4.42
CA GLU A 71 -10.46 13.37 -3.23
C GLU A 71 -11.07 12.77 -1.96
N LYS A 72 -12.10 11.94 -2.11
CA LYS A 72 -12.77 11.28 -0.98
C LYS A 72 -12.09 9.97 -0.57
N GLN A 73 -11.14 9.47 -1.37
CA GLN A 73 -10.43 8.22 -1.07
C GLN A 73 -9.63 8.37 0.22
N LEU A 74 -9.85 7.46 1.16
CA LEU A 74 -9.12 7.45 2.42
C LEU A 74 -7.74 6.82 2.21
N LEU A 75 -6.73 7.45 2.80
CA LEU A 75 -5.33 7.04 2.65
C LEU A 75 -4.61 7.06 3.99
N SER A 76 -3.53 6.32 4.07
CA SER A 76 -2.53 6.44 5.15
C SER A 76 -1.18 6.74 4.53
N VAL A 77 -0.20 7.12 5.35
CA VAL A 77 1.17 7.35 4.87
C VAL A 77 2.07 6.26 5.44
N ILE A 78 2.89 5.69 4.57
CA ILE A 78 3.79 4.59 4.91
C ILE A 78 5.21 5.04 4.61
N ALA A 79 6.09 4.96 5.62
CA ALA A 79 7.51 5.21 5.45
C ALA A 79 8.24 3.88 5.25
N ARG A 80 9.20 3.87 4.33
CA ARG A 80 10.09 2.73 4.13
C ARG A 80 11.51 3.23 3.97
N LYS A 81 12.47 2.41 4.39
CA LYS A 81 13.89 2.73 4.27
C LYS A 81 14.44 2.17 2.97
N GLU A 82 15.12 3.02 2.22
CA GLU A 82 15.87 2.61 1.04
C GLU A 82 17.30 3.13 1.15
N LYS A 83 18.17 2.74 0.21
CA LYS A 83 19.57 3.18 0.22
C LYS A 83 19.72 4.68 0.18
N SER A 84 18.81 5.37 -0.48
CA SER A 84 18.81 6.84 -0.59
C SER A 84 18.19 7.54 0.61
N GLY A 85 17.66 6.81 1.58
CA GLY A 85 17.00 7.36 2.76
C GLY A 85 15.55 6.91 2.87
N LYS A 86 14.76 7.63 3.66
CA LYS A 86 13.33 7.34 3.81
C LYS A 86 12.55 7.72 2.56
N VAL A 87 11.71 6.80 2.09
CA VAL A 87 10.76 7.02 1.01
C VAL A 87 9.34 6.84 1.55
N TYR A 88 8.44 7.69 1.13
CA TYR A 88 7.06 7.69 1.61
C TYR A 88 6.09 7.30 0.50
N SER A 89 5.04 6.58 0.87
CA SER A 89 3.98 6.17 -0.05
C SER A 89 2.63 6.30 0.64
N PHE A 90 1.57 6.49 -0.15
CA PHE A 90 0.22 6.38 0.37
C PHE A 90 -0.17 4.92 0.49
N GLY A 91 -0.70 4.54 1.66
CA GLY A 91 -1.27 3.22 1.87
C GLY A 91 -2.77 3.24 1.62
N HIS A 92 -3.24 2.26 0.86
CA HIS A 92 -4.65 2.06 0.58
C HIS A 92 -5.25 1.01 1.52
N LYS A 93 -6.55 0.76 1.38
CA LYS A 93 -7.24 -0.26 2.17
C LYS A 93 -6.56 -1.63 2.06
N ASN A 94 -6.07 -1.98 0.87
CA ASN A 94 -5.42 -3.27 0.66
C ASN A 94 -4.13 -3.42 1.48
N PHE A 95 -3.35 -2.35 1.64
CA PHE A 95 -2.19 -2.40 2.53
C PHE A 95 -2.61 -2.68 3.96
N TYR A 96 -3.64 -2.00 4.42
CA TYR A 96 -4.16 -2.20 5.78
C TYR A 96 -4.67 -3.63 5.98
N VAL A 97 -5.35 -4.21 4.99
CA VAL A 97 -5.82 -5.60 5.08
C VAL A 97 -4.65 -6.56 5.28
N ILE A 98 -3.54 -6.35 4.57
CA ILE A 98 -2.33 -7.16 4.76
C ILE A 98 -1.80 -7.04 6.19
N THR A 99 -1.76 -5.82 6.73
CA THR A 99 -1.28 -5.60 8.10
C THR A 99 -2.20 -6.19 9.16
N ARG A 100 -3.47 -6.39 8.83
CA ARG A 100 -4.42 -7.08 9.72
C ARG A 100 -4.15 -8.57 9.78
N TYR A 101 -3.69 -9.15 8.66
CA TYR A 101 -3.29 -10.57 8.63
C TYR A 101 -1.96 -10.78 9.36
N ASN A 102 -1.01 -9.87 9.17
CA ASN A 102 0.29 -9.92 9.83
C ASN A 102 0.71 -8.48 10.13
N ARG A 103 0.86 -8.13 11.40
CA ARG A 103 1.15 -6.77 11.85
C ARG A 103 2.52 -6.26 11.42
N SER A 104 3.38 -7.13 10.89
CA SER A 104 4.70 -6.70 10.42
C SER A 104 4.57 -5.84 9.17
N ARG A 105 5.11 -4.62 9.24
CA ARG A 105 5.23 -3.75 8.06
C ARG A 105 6.09 -4.41 6.98
N LEU A 106 7.13 -5.13 7.39
CA LEU A 106 8.02 -5.83 6.45
C LEU A 106 7.28 -6.91 5.67
N TYR A 107 6.37 -7.62 6.31
CA TYR A 107 5.52 -8.59 5.64
C TYR A 107 4.65 -7.92 4.57
N ALA A 108 4.01 -6.80 4.92
CA ALA A 108 3.16 -6.07 3.99
C ALA A 108 3.95 -5.54 2.79
N LEU A 109 5.14 -5.02 3.02
CA LEU A 109 6.03 -4.56 1.95
C LEU A 109 6.46 -5.73 1.06
N ALA A 110 6.77 -6.89 1.65
CA ALA A 110 7.13 -8.09 0.87
C ALA A 110 5.98 -8.52 -0.04
N VAL A 111 4.75 -8.52 0.47
CA VAL A 111 3.56 -8.83 -0.34
C VAL A 111 3.40 -7.82 -1.48
N TYR A 112 3.60 -6.54 -1.18
CA TYR A 112 3.52 -5.52 -2.21
C TYR A 112 4.54 -5.76 -3.34
N TYR A 113 5.81 -5.98 -2.99
CA TYR A 113 6.85 -6.23 -4.00
C TYR A 113 6.57 -7.50 -4.79
N LEU A 114 6.10 -8.55 -4.13
CA LEU A 114 5.71 -9.78 -4.82
C LEU A 114 4.58 -9.53 -5.82
N SER A 115 3.60 -8.72 -5.45
CA SER A 115 2.48 -8.39 -6.34
C SER A 115 2.95 -7.66 -7.60
N LEU A 116 3.96 -6.79 -7.48
CA LEU A 116 4.54 -6.11 -8.62
C LEU A 116 5.26 -7.09 -9.56
N GLU A 117 6.00 -8.04 -9.01
CA GLU A 117 6.69 -9.06 -9.80
C GLU A 117 5.71 -9.97 -10.53
N LEU A 118 4.63 -10.40 -9.88
CA LEU A 118 3.60 -11.22 -10.51
C LEU A 118 2.91 -10.48 -11.64
N LYS A 119 2.62 -9.20 -11.45
CA LYS A 119 2.01 -8.37 -12.48
C LYS A 119 2.94 -8.24 -13.69
N LYS A 120 4.22 -8.04 -13.46
CA LYS A 120 5.24 -7.96 -14.52
C LYS A 120 5.34 -9.28 -15.29
N SER A 121 5.42 -10.39 -14.59
CA SER A 121 5.48 -11.73 -15.21
C SER A 121 4.24 -12.01 -16.05
N LYS A 122 3.07 -11.66 -15.57
CA LYS A 122 1.83 -11.83 -16.31
C LYS A 122 1.82 -11.01 -17.59
N THR A 123 2.30 -9.77 -17.53
CA THR A 123 2.41 -8.90 -18.70
C THR A 123 3.37 -9.50 -19.73
N ASP A 124 4.50 -10.01 -19.28
CA ASP A 124 5.50 -10.65 -20.15
C ASP A 124 4.93 -11.89 -20.84
N ILE A 125 4.11 -12.66 -20.13
CA ILE A 125 3.49 -13.87 -20.68
C ILE A 125 2.42 -13.55 -21.72
N GLU A 126 1.70 -12.46 -21.56
CA GLU A 126 0.63 -12.05 -22.46
C GLU A 126 1.15 -11.48 -23.79
N ILE A 127 2.41 -11.17 -23.86
CA ILE A 127 3.08 -10.72 -25.08
C ILE A 127 3.46 -11.91 -25.97
#